data_e0caec8787ff65241c2703ee5eeaabcc
#
_entry.id   e0caec8787ff65241c2703ee5eeaabcc
#
_cell.length_a   1.000
_cell.length_b   1.000
_cell.length_c   1.000
_cell.angle_alpha   90.00
_cell.angle_beta   90.00
_cell.angle_gamma   90.00
#
_symmetry.space_group_name_H-M   'P 1'
#
loop_
_entity.id
_entity.type
_entity.pdbx_description
1 polymer ?
#
loop_
_entity_poly.entity_id
_entity_poly.type
_entity_poly.pdbx_seq_one_letter_code
_entity_poly.pdbx_strand_id
1 'polypeptide(L)'
;MTKKAICVVGNPNCGKTTLFNALTGAKQDVGNWPGVTVEKKTGSYSWRGEEIEITDLPGIYSITPSSAAGEDERVARDYILTGETECVINIIDASNLERNLYLTAQLIEMRVPMLVVVNMLDVAKQHKIEIRLNELEKALGCPVVGIVASRASGIRELKDRISEFLANPVVPPCLLYTSPSPRDMRRS
;
A
#
# COMPACT_ATOMS: atom_id res chain seq x y z
N MET A 1 13.85 17.91 -13.39
CA MET A 1 13.48 16.87 -12.41
C MET A 1 12.22 16.16 -12.87
N THR A 2 12.28 14.88 -13.04
CA THR A 2 11.09 14.07 -13.32
C THR A 2 10.29 13.95 -12.02
N LYS A 3 9.03 14.35 -12.06
CA LYS A 3 8.09 14.19 -10.96
C LYS A 3 7.51 12.79 -11.04
N LYS A 4 7.67 12.02 -9.98
CA LYS A 4 7.13 10.67 -9.85
C LYS A 4 5.85 10.71 -9.02
N ALA A 5 4.87 9.90 -9.34
CA ALA A 5 3.59 9.84 -8.62
C ALA A 5 3.37 8.48 -7.99
N ILE A 6 3.04 8.48 -6.70
CA ILE A 6 2.66 7.29 -5.95
C ILE A 6 1.35 7.55 -5.20
N CYS A 7 0.66 6.50 -4.80
CA CYS A 7 -0.51 6.62 -3.92
C CYS A 7 -0.41 5.65 -2.75
N VAL A 8 -1.11 5.98 -1.67
CA VAL A 8 -1.19 5.15 -0.46
C VAL A 8 -2.61 4.66 -0.29
N VAL A 9 -2.78 3.37 -0.12
CA VAL A 9 -4.07 2.70 0.09
C VAL A 9 -3.96 1.69 1.22
N GLY A 10 -5.02 1.54 1.99
CA GLY A 10 -5.07 0.60 3.10
C GLY A 10 -6.40 0.65 3.82
N ASN A 11 -6.57 -0.28 4.78
CA ASN A 11 -7.75 -0.30 5.62
C ASN A 11 -7.81 0.94 6.51
N PRO A 12 -9.00 1.39 6.92
CA PRO A 12 -9.12 2.40 7.97
C PRO A 12 -8.33 1.98 9.23
N ASN A 13 -7.67 2.95 9.88
CA ASN A 13 -6.90 2.75 11.12
C ASN A 13 -5.66 1.84 11.00
N CYS A 14 -5.14 1.60 9.81
CA CYS A 14 -3.87 0.86 9.63
C CYS A 14 -2.62 1.74 9.77
N GLY A 15 -2.80 3.04 10.06
CA GLY A 15 -1.71 4.01 10.16
C GLY A 15 -1.38 4.73 8.85
N LYS A 16 -2.31 4.74 7.90
CA LYS A 16 -2.15 5.35 6.58
C LYS A 16 -1.86 6.85 6.66
N THR A 17 -2.63 7.61 7.47
CA THR A 17 -2.41 9.03 7.70
C THR A 17 -1.04 9.30 8.35
N THR A 18 -0.67 8.50 9.34
CA THR A 18 0.63 8.63 10.01
C THR A 18 1.78 8.39 9.03
N LEU A 19 1.67 7.39 8.17
CA LEU A 19 2.65 7.13 7.12
C LEU A 19 2.73 8.29 6.13
N PHE A 20 1.60 8.77 5.64
CA PHE A 20 1.53 9.90 4.73
C PHE A 20 2.23 11.14 5.32
N ASN A 21 1.95 11.47 6.58
CA ASN A 21 2.58 12.59 7.28
C ASN A 21 4.09 12.36 7.47
N ALA A 22 4.52 11.15 7.77
CA ALA A 22 5.93 10.81 7.92
C ALA A 22 6.73 10.95 6.61
N LEU A 23 6.10 10.70 5.47
CA LEU A 23 6.72 10.84 4.15
C LEU A 23 6.76 12.29 3.68
N THR A 24 5.66 13.03 3.82
CA THR A 24 5.49 14.37 3.25
C THR A 24 5.86 15.53 4.17
N GLY A 25 5.82 15.30 5.47
CA GLY A 25 6.00 16.39 6.44
C GLY A 25 4.92 17.46 6.33
N ALA A 26 5.31 18.73 6.28
CA ALA A 26 4.38 19.86 6.20
C ALA A 26 3.90 20.21 4.77
N LYS A 27 4.44 19.55 3.75
CA LYS A 27 4.08 19.82 2.35
C LYS A 27 2.85 19.00 1.93
N GLN A 28 1.68 19.46 2.33
CA GLN A 28 0.42 18.78 2.05
C GLN A 28 -0.62 19.76 1.53
N ASP A 29 -1.39 19.34 0.54
CA ASP A 29 -2.57 20.02 0.03
C ASP A 29 -3.81 19.19 0.34
N VAL A 30 -4.86 19.85 0.83
CA VAL A 30 -6.12 19.21 1.20
C VAL A 30 -7.25 19.80 0.38
N GLY A 31 -8.06 18.94 -0.21
CA GLY A 31 -9.24 19.31 -0.98
C GLY A 31 -10.24 18.16 -1.00
N ASN A 32 -11.14 18.18 -1.94
CA ASN A 32 -12.09 17.08 -2.16
C ASN A 32 -11.84 16.43 -3.51
N TRP A 33 -12.14 15.15 -3.61
CA TRP A 33 -12.20 14.46 -4.89
C TRP A 33 -13.29 15.09 -5.77
N PRO A 34 -13.09 15.21 -7.10
CA PRO A 34 -14.07 15.85 -7.96
C PRO A 34 -15.47 15.22 -7.87
N GLY A 35 -16.49 16.05 -7.67
CA GLY A 35 -17.89 15.63 -7.66
C GLY A 35 -18.38 14.87 -6.43
N VAL A 36 -17.55 14.75 -5.40
CA VAL A 36 -17.85 14.02 -4.17
C VAL A 36 -17.39 14.78 -2.92
N THR A 37 -17.86 14.36 -1.75
CA THR A 37 -17.48 14.95 -0.44
C THR A 37 -16.26 14.28 0.20
N VAL A 38 -15.68 13.29 -0.46
CA VAL A 38 -14.51 12.56 0.04
C VAL A 38 -13.27 13.45 -0.01
N GLU A 39 -12.55 13.53 1.11
CA GLU A 39 -11.33 14.33 1.25
C GLU A 39 -10.21 13.76 0.39
N LYS A 40 -9.51 14.64 -0.33
CA LYS A 40 -8.31 14.33 -1.10
C LYS A 40 -7.11 15.00 -0.44
N LYS A 41 -6.12 14.23 -0.06
CA LYS A 41 -4.83 14.72 0.42
C LYS A 41 -3.74 14.36 -0.57
N THR A 42 -2.97 15.37 -0.94
CA THR A 42 -1.76 15.19 -1.75
C THR A 42 -0.58 15.82 -1.02
N GLY A 43 0.58 15.31 -1.25
CA GLY A 43 1.80 15.85 -0.68
C GLY A 43 2.98 15.46 -1.55
N SER A 44 4.16 15.97 -1.20
CA SER A 44 5.39 15.62 -1.91
C SER A 44 6.58 15.58 -0.96
N TYR A 45 7.59 14.83 -1.37
CA TYR A 45 8.90 14.85 -0.71
C TYR A 45 10.00 14.66 -1.75
N SER A 46 11.19 15.15 -1.41
CA SER A 46 12.38 14.95 -2.25
C SER A 46 13.25 13.85 -1.64
N TRP A 47 13.69 12.93 -2.47
CA TRP A 47 14.59 11.85 -2.07
C TRP A 47 15.55 11.48 -3.19
N ARG A 48 16.85 11.44 -2.87
CA ARG A 48 17.91 11.11 -3.85
C ARG A 48 17.84 11.91 -5.16
N GLY A 49 17.44 13.19 -5.08
CA GLY A 49 17.33 14.08 -6.24
C GLY A 49 16.07 13.92 -7.07
N GLU A 50 15.14 13.06 -6.67
CA GLU A 50 13.82 12.93 -7.29
C GLU A 50 12.75 13.60 -6.43
N GLU A 51 11.76 14.20 -7.08
CA GLU A 51 10.54 14.68 -6.42
C GLU A 51 9.44 13.65 -6.55
N ILE A 52 8.90 13.22 -5.42
CA ILE A 52 7.86 12.18 -5.35
C ILE A 52 6.58 12.80 -4.80
N GLU A 53 5.54 12.79 -5.63
CA GLU A 53 4.20 13.20 -5.22
C GLU A 53 3.42 12.00 -4.69
N ILE A 54 2.72 12.21 -3.58
CA ILE A 54 1.92 11.17 -2.94
C ILE A 54 0.47 11.61 -2.89
N THR A 55 -0.43 10.73 -3.29
CA THR A 55 -1.86 10.89 -3.08
C THR A 55 -2.33 9.91 -2.01
N ASP A 56 -2.96 10.44 -0.95
CA ASP A 56 -3.59 9.62 0.08
C ASP A 56 -4.99 9.23 -0.36
N LEU A 57 -5.21 7.94 -0.60
CA LEU A 57 -6.54 7.42 -0.95
C LEU A 57 -7.39 7.19 0.29
N PRO A 58 -8.74 7.23 0.18
CA PRO A 58 -9.61 6.92 1.32
C PRO A 58 -9.31 5.54 1.91
N GLY A 59 -9.49 5.39 3.21
CA GLY A 59 -9.38 4.09 3.87
C GLY A 59 -10.51 3.16 3.43
N ILE A 60 -10.14 1.98 2.92
CA ILE A 60 -11.09 1.01 2.37
C ILE A 60 -10.73 -0.41 2.82
N TYR A 61 -11.75 -1.26 2.95
CA TYR A 61 -11.56 -2.68 3.27
C TYR A 61 -11.50 -3.57 2.04
N SER A 62 -12.09 -3.11 0.94
CA SER A 62 -12.14 -3.83 -0.33
C SER A 62 -12.17 -2.85 -1.50
N ILE A 63 -11.92 -3.36 -2.71
CA ILE A 63 -11.88 -2.55 -3.93
C ILE A 63 -12.64 -3.24 -5.07
N THR A 64 -13.69 -3.98 -4.74
CA THR A 64 -14.49 -4.72 -5.72
C THR A 64 -15.34 -3.80 -6.60
N PRO A 65 -15.52 -4.13 -7.90
CA PRO A 65 -16.45 -3.44 -8.77
C PRO A 65 -17.89 -3.82 -8.46
N SER A 66 -18.42 -3.38 -7.34
CA SER A 66 -19.78 -3.68 -6.92
C SER A 66 -20.66 -2.42 -7.02
N SER A 67 -21.89 -2.57 -7.45
CA SER A 67 -22.88 -1.51 -7.38
C SER A 67 -23.20 -1.09 -5.94
N ALA A 68 -22.85 -1.95 -4.98
CA ALA A 68 -22.96 -1.70 -3.55
C ALA A 68 -21.69 -1.06 -2.95
N ALA A 69 -20.64 -0.81 -3.76
CA ALA A 69 -19.42 -0.18 -3.28
C ALA A 69 -19.72 1.23 -2.76
N GLY A 70 -19.14 1.55 -1.61
CA GLY A 70 -19.21 2.90 -1.05
C GLY A 70 -18.48 3.94 -1.91
N GLU A 71 -18.72 5.22 -1.62
CA GLU A 71 -18.09 6.32 -2.34
C GLU A 71 -16.57 6.26 -2.22
N ASP A 72 -16.05 5.94 -1.03
CA ASP A 72 -14.60 5.80 -0.77
C ASP A 72 -13.96 4.71 -1.63
N GLU A 73 -14.60 3.55 -1.75
CA GLU A 73 -14.10 2.45 -2.58
C GLU A 73 -14.08 2.83 -4.06
N ARG A 74 -15.12 3.50 -4.53
CA ARG A 74 -15.19 3.97 -5.93
C ARG A 74 -14.10 4.97 -6.23
N VAL A 75 -13.89 5.96 -5.36
CA VAL A 75 -12.85 6.97 -5.50
C VAL A 75 -11.47 6.32 -5.57
N ALA A 76 -11.14 5.43 -4.64
CA ALA A 76 -9.86 4.75 -4.60
C ALA A 76 -9.64 3.87 -5.85
N ARG A 77 -10.63 3.09 -6.23
CA ARG A 77 -10.59 2.23 -7.42
C ARG A 77 -10.41 3.02 -8.71
N ASP A 78 -11.23 4.05 -8.91
CA ASP A 78 -11.17 4.85 -10.12
C ASP A 78 -9.81 5.54 -10.26
N TYR A 79 -9.26 6.08 -9.17
CA TYR A 79 -7.94 6.66 -9.18
C TYR A 79 -6.84 5.65 -9.56
N ILE A 80 -6.85 4.46 -8.97
CA ILE A 80 -5.87 3.43 -9.29
C ILE A 80 -5.96 3.00 -10.76
N LEU A 81 -7.19 2.91 -11.29
CA LEU A 81 -7.43 2.53 -12.68
C LEU A 81 -7.02 3.59 -13.71
N THR A 82 -6.87 4.87 -13.31
CA THR A 82 -6.35 5.90 -14.23
C THR A 82 -4.94 5.61 -14.71
N GLY A 83 -4.16 4.85 -13.92
CA GLY A 83 -2.77 4.56 -14.21
C GLY A 83 -1.83 5.77 -14.03
N GLU A 84 -2.30 6.85 -13.42
CA GLU A 84 -1.48 8.04 -13.16
C GLU A 84 -0.42 7.81 -12.10
N THR A 85 -0.60 6.79 -11.25
CA THR A 85 0.37 6.42 -10.22
C THR A 85 1.33 5.35 -10.72
N GLU A 86 2.62 5.56 -10.51
CA GLU A 86 3.68 4.60 -10.89
C GLU A 86 3.89 3.52 -9.83
N CYS A 87 3.40 3.73 -8.61
CA CYS A 87 3.47 2.78 -7.52
C CYS A 87 2.28 2.94 -6.57
N VAL A 88 1.62 1.84 -6.27
CA VAL A 88 0.61 1.75 -5.22
C VAL A 88 1.29 1.26 -3.95
N ILE A 89 1.29 2.09 -2.91
CA ILE A 89 1.77 1.71 -1.58
C ILE A 89 0.59 1.14 -0.80
N ASN A 90 0.56 -0.17 -0.63
CA ASN A 90 -0.45 -0.82 0.19
C ASN A 90 0.05 -0.96 1.62
N ILE A 91 -0.47 -0.15 2.54
CA ILE A 91 -0.15 -0.23 3.95
C ILE A 91 -1.08 -1.21 4.65
N ILE A 92 -0.51 -2.13 5.43
CA ILE A 92 -1.23 -3.15 6.18
C ILE A 92 -0.82 -3.13 7.65
N ASP A 93 -1.74 -3.53 8.52
CA ASP A 93 -1.54 -3.62 9.96
C ASP A 93 -1.01 -5.01 10.33
N ALA A 94 0.20 -5.06 10.86
CA ALA A 94 0.84 -6.31 11.29
C ALA A 94 0.06 -7.04 12.39
N SER A 95 -0.67 -6.33 13.24
CA SER A 95 -1.45 -6.93 14.32
C SER A 95 -2.78 -7.53 13.84
N ASN A 96 -3.20 -7.22 12.62
CA ASN A 96 -4.43 -7.71 12.01
C ASN A 96 -4.21 -8.06 10.52
N LEU A 97 -3.18 -8.86 10.28
CA LEU A 97 -2.65 -9.13 8.94
C LEU A 97 -3.67 -9.78 8.02
N GLU A 98 -4.38 -10.80 8.48
CA GLU A 98 -5.34 -11.56 7.68
C GLU A 98 -6.43 -10.66 7.08
N ARG A 99 -7.02 -9.79 7.90
CA ARG A 99 -8.04 -8.84 7.46
C ARG A 99 -7.52 -7.85 6.42
N ASN A 100 -6.29 -7.37 6.62
CA ASN A 100 -5.65 -6.42 5.72
C ASN A 100 -5.25 -7.06 4.39
N LEU A 101 -4.84 -8.32 4.39
CA LEU A 101 -4.42 -9.04 3.18
C LEU A 101 -5.57 -9.27 2.19
N TYR A 102 -6.81 -9.15 2.61
CA TYR A 102 -7.95 -9.22 1.70
C TYR A 102 -7.89 -8.13 0.63
N LEU A 103 -7.67 -6.88 1.04
CA LEU A 103 -7.46 -5.77 0.11
C LEU A 103 -6.20 -5.96 -0.74
N THR A 104 -5.10 -6.43 -0.13
CA THR A 104 -3.85 -6.72 -0.83
C THR A 104 -4.07 -7.70 -1.98
N ALA A 105 -4.81 -8.78 -1.73
CA ALA A 105 -5.12 -9.77 -2.76
C ALA A 105 -5.90 -9.16 -3.93
N GLN A 106 -6.86 -8.29 -3.65
CA GLN A 106 -7.63 -7.60 -4.68
C GLN A 106 -6.76 -6.64 -5.51
N LEU A 107 -5.84 -5.93 -4.88
CA LEU A 107 -4.88 -5.07 -5.58
C LEU A 107 -3.94 -5.88 -6.50
N ILE A 108 -3.53 -7.07 -6.06
CA ILE A 108 -2.73 -7.97 -6.88
C ILE A 108 -3.52 -8.43 -8.12
N GLU A 109 -4.80 -8.75 -7.97
CA GLU A 109 -5.68 -9.12 -9.07
C GLU A 109 -5.86 -7.99 -10.09
N MET A 110 -5.81 -6.73 -9.65
CA MET A 110 -5.87 -5.57 -10.52
C MET A 110 -4.60 -5.36 -11.36
N ARG A 111 -3.54 -6.13 -11.10
CA ARG A 111 -2.27 -6.05 -11.85
C ARG A 111 -1.63 -4.66 -11.81
N VAL A 112 -1.64 -4.03 -10.65
CA VAL A 112 -1.02 -2.71 -10.45
C VAL A 112 0.41 -2.85 -9.93
N PRO A 113 1.34 -1.96 -10.32
CA PRO A 113 2.65 -1.89 -9.69
C PRO A 113 2.48 -1.53 -8.21
N MET A 114 2.93 -2.37 -7.31
CA MET A 114 2.69 -2.16 -5.88
C MET A 114 3.85 -2.58 -4.99
N LEU A 115 3.94 -1.90 -3.87
CA LEU A 115 4.83 -2.17 -2.76
C LEU A 115 3.98 -2.27 -1.49
N VAL A 116 4.25 -3.27 -0.67
CA VAL A 116 3.52 -3.48 0.59
C VAL A 116 4.32 -2.94 1.76
N VAL A 117 3.65 -2.16 2.61
CA VAL A 117 4.22 -1.63 3.85
C VAL A 117 3.51 -2.28 5.03
N VAL A 118 4.25 -3.01 5.84
CA VAL A 118 3.75 -3.63 7.07
C VAL A 118 4.02 -2.70 8.24
N ASN A 119 2.96 -2.06 8.72
CA ASN A 119 3.01 -1.12 9.85
C ASN A 119 2.64 -1.81 11.16
N MET A 120 2.87 -1.13 12.26
CA MET A 120 2.52 -1.60 13.62
C MET A 120 3.25 -2.88 14.03
N LEU A 121 4.50 -3.05 13.59
CA LEU A 121 5.33 -4.18 13.99
C LEU A 121 5.55 -4.27 15.50
N ASP A 122 5.58 -3.13 16.18
CA ASP A 122 5.68 -3.05 17.64
C ASP A 122 4.43 -3.61 18.33
N VAL A 123 3.25 -3.29 17.82
CA VAL A 123 1.97 -3.81 18.31
C VAL A 123 1.88 -5.32 18.08
N ALA A 124 2.24 -5.79 16.90
CA ALA A 124 2.29 -7.22 16.60
C ALA A 124 3.22 -7.96 17.58
N LYS A 125 4.39 -7.41 17.84
CA LYS A 125 5.36 -7.97 18.80
C LYS A 125 4.78 -8.05 20.22
N GLN A 126 4.07 -7.01 20.66
CA GLN A 126 3.38 -7.01 21.98
C GLN A 126 2.34 -8.14 22.08
N HIS A 127 1.66 -8.43 20.97
CA HIS A 127 0.67 -9.50 20.88
C HIS A 127 1.31 -10.87 20.55
N LYS A 128 2.65 -10.97 20.60
CA LYS A 128 3.41 -12.20 20.28
C LYS A 128 3.15 -12.73 18.87
N ILE A 129 2.86 -11.82 17.95
CA ILE A 129 2.71 -12.13 16.52
C ILE A 129 4.05 -11.89 15.85
N GLU A 130 4.62 -12.93 15.24
CA GLU A 130 5.85 -12.84 14.46
C GLU A 130 5.50 -12.71 12.97
N ILE A 131 5.98 -11.63 12.34
CA ILE A 131 5.82 -11.40 10.91
C ILE A 131 7.15 -11.63 10.22
N ARG A 132 7.19 -12.60 9.32
CA ARG A 132 8.36 -12.90 8.49
C ARG A 132 8.26 -12.14 7.16
N LEU A 133 8.82 -10.94 7.13
CA LEU A 133 8.71 -10.04 5.97
C LEU A 133 9.25 -10.67 4.68
N ASN A 134 10.34 -11.41 4.75
CA ASN A 134 10.93 -12.06 3.58
C ASN A 134 10.00 -13.14 3.00
N GLU A 135 9.33 -13.90 3.86
CA GLU A 135 8.36 -14.92 3.41
C GLU A 135 7.11 -14.24 2.82
N LEU A 136 6.66 -13.16 3.42
CA LEU A 136 5.54 -12.38 2.91
C LEU A 136 5.86 -11.78 1.53
N GLU A 137 7.06 -11.24 1.36
CA GLU A 137 7.54 -10.72 0.06
C GLU A 137 7.50 -11.80 -1.03
N LYS A 138 7.99 -12.99 -0.71
CA LYS A 138 7.94 -14.14 -1.65
C LYS A 138 6.52 -14.57 -1.96
N ALA A 139 5.66 -14.63 -0.94
CA ALA A 139 4.27 -15.05 -1.09
C ALA A 139 3.44 -14.06 -1.93
N LEU A 140 3.65 -12.76 -1.74
CA LEU A 140 2.92 -11.71 -2.47
C LEU A 140 3.52 -11.42 -3.84
N GLY A 141 4.82 -11.70 -4.05
CA GLY A 141 5.50 -11.42 -5.30
C GLY A 141 5.78 -9.93 -5.55
N CYS A 142 5.85 -9.13 -4.49
CA CYS A 142 6.18 -7.72 -4.54
C CYS A 142 7.01 -7.31 -3.32
N PRO A 143 7.74 -6.17 -3.38
CA PRO A 143 8.54 -5.72 -2.24
C PRO A 143 7.69 -5.48 -0.99
N VAL A 144 8.24 -5.86 0.17
CA VAL A 144 7.59 -5.68 1.48
C VAL A 144 8.56 -4.97 2.41
N VAL A 145 8.12 -3.89 3.03
CA VAL A 145 8.90 -3.09 3.99
C VAL A 145 8.17 -3.02 5.31
N GLY A 146 8.87 -3.33 6.40
CA GLY A 146 8.31 -3.22 7.75
C GLY A 146 8.63 -1.86 8.38
N ILE A 147 7.64 -1.25 9.02
CA ILE A 147 7.78 0.05 9.67
C ILE A 147 7.04 0.10 11.02
N VAL A 148 7.36 1.14 11.79
CA VAL A 148 6.54 1.64 12.89
C VAL A 148 6.33 3.14 12.64
N ALA A 149 5.28 3.48 11.90
CA ALA A 149 5.05 4.84 11.42
C ALA A 149 4.94 5.87 12.56
N SER A 150 4.30 5.50 13.68
CA SER A 150 4.15 6.37 14.86
C SER A 150 5.48 6.80 15.50
N ARG A 151 6.54 6.03 15.27
CA ARG A 151 7.90 6.29 15.77
C ARG A 151 8.85 6.72 14.66
N ALA A 152 8.36 6.93 13.46
CA ALA A 152 9.15 7.19 12.25
C ALA A 152 10.24 6.12 12.00
N SER A 153 10.05 4.91 12.52
CA SER A 153 10.98 3.80 12.34
C SER A 153 10.76 3.12 10.99
N GLY A 154 11.85 2.92 10.25
CA GLY A 154 11.81 2.31 8.92
C GLY A 154 11.43 3.25 7.77
N ILE A 155 11.15 4.52 8.03
CA ILE A 155 10.72 5.49 7.00
C ILE A 155 11.84 5.76 5.99
N ARG A 156 13.08 5.87 6.44
CA ARG A 156 14.23 6.08 5.55
C ARG A 156 14.43 4.89 4.60
N GLU A 157 14.37 3.68 5.14
CA GLU A 157 14.44 2.45 4.35
C GLU A 157 13.28 2.37 3.35
N LEU A 158 12.07 2.75 3.79
CA LEU A 158 10.91 2.81 2.90
C LEU A 158 11.13 3.78 1.74
N LYS A 159 11.65 4.98 1.99
CA LYS A 159 11.97 5.95 0.95
C LYS A 159 13.00 5.40 -0.05
N ASP A 160 14.01 4.69 0.44
CA ASP A 160 14.99 4.01 -0.41
C ASP A 160 14.33 2.94 -1.29
N ARG A 161 13.48 2.10 -0.70
CA ARG A 161 12.75 1.05 -1.43
C ARG A 161 11.76 1.61 -2.45
N ILE A 162 11.09 2.72 -2.15
CA ILE A 162 10.22 3.41 -3.11
C ILE A 162 11.04 3.91 -4.30
N SER A 163 12.19 4.56 -4.05
CA SER A 163 13.07 5.04 -5.11
C SER A 163 13.58 3.91 -6.00
N GLU A 164 14.01 2.80 -5.41
CA GLU A 164 14.42 1.59 -6.15
C GLU A 164 13.26 1.01 -6.96
N PHE A 165 12.06 0.95 -6.37
CA PHE A 165 10.87 0.46 -7.04
C PHE A 165 10.49 1.31 -8.25
N LEU A 166 10.55 2.64 -8.12
CA LEU A 166 10.23 3.57 -9.21
C LEU A 166 11.21 3.47 -10.38
N ALA A 167 12.45 3.04 -10.11
CA ALA A 167 13.43 2.74 -11.14
C ALA A 167 13.11 1.42 -11.88
N ASN A 168 12.59 0.43 -11.16
CA ASN A 168 12.24 -0.90 -11.68
C ASN A 168 10.91 -1.37 -11.10
N PRO A 169 9.77 -0.88 -11.61
CA PRO A 169 8.45 -1.25 -11.10
C PRO A 169 8.16 -2.74 -11.19
N VAL A 170 7.52 -3.28 -10.15
CA VAL A 170 7.14 -4.69 -10.07
C VAL A 170 5.61 -4.79 -10.03
N VAL A 171 5.05 -5.56 -10.97
CA VAL A 171 3.64 -5.97 -10.94
C VAL A 171 3.60 -7.39 -10.37
N PRO A 172 2.98 -7.60 -9.19
CA PRO A 172 2.96 -8.91 -8.59
C PRO A 172 2.20 -9.92 -9.48
N PRO A 173 2.64 -11.19 -9.51
CA PRO A 173 1.93 -12.23 -10.26
C PRO A 173 0.55 -12.50 -9.63
N CYS A 174 -0.40 -13.01 -10.42
CA CYS A 174 -1.70 -13.38 -9.92
C CYS A 174 -1.58 -14.51 -8.87
N LEU A 175 -2.17 -14.34 -7.70
CA LEU A 175 -2.12 -15.32 -6.61
C LEU A 175 -2.71 -16.69 -6.99
N LEU A 176 -3.64 -16.72 -7.94
CA LEU A 176 -4.23 -17.98 -8.43
C LEU A 176 -3.21 -18.92 -9.08
N TYR A 177 -2.12 -18.38 -9.61
CA TYR A 177 -1.04 -19.17 -10.21
C TYR A 177 0.05 -19.59 -9.23
N THR A 178 0.09 -18.99 -8.05
CA THR A 178 1.12 -19.24 -7.03
C THR A 178 0.64 -20.11 -5.88
N SER A 179 -0.68 -20.30 -5.75
CA SER A 179 -1.25 -21.21 -4.76
C SER A 179 -1.07 -22.66 -5.23
N PRO A 180 -0.47 -23.54 -4.41
CA PRO A 180 -0.45 -24.96 -4.73
C PRO A 180 -1.89 -25.47 -4.82
N SER A 181 -2.16 -26.30 -5.85
CA SER A 181 -3.47 -26.92 -5.96
C SER A 181 -3.72 -27.84 -4.76
N PRO A 182 -4.98 -28.10 -4.38
CA PRO A 182 -5.28 -29.07 -3.31
C PRO A 182 -4.67 -30.46 -3.54
N ARG A 183 -4.39 -30.81 -4.79
CA ARG A 183 -3.69 -32.06 -5.16
C ARG A 183 -2.21 -32.02 -4.81
N ASP A 184 -1.55 -30.86 -4.94
CA ASP A 184 -0.12 -30.72 -4.63
C ASP A 184 0.11 -30.72 -3.12
N MET A 185 -0.85 -30.25 -2.33
CA MET A 185 -0.80 -30.29 -0.87
C MET A 185 -0.96 -31.71 -0.30
N ARG A 186 -1.51 -32.68 -1.05
CA ARG A 186 -1.71 -34.07 -0.62
C ARG A 186 -0.51 -34.98 -0.92
N ARG A 187 0.49 -34.50 -1.63
CA ARG A 187 1.66 -35.27 -2.06
C ARG A 187 2.91 -35.09 -1.19
N SER A 188 2.83 -34.31 -0.17
CA SER A 188 3.91 -34.14 0.81
C SER A 188 3.87 -35.18 1.91
#